data_a4f2c3c12a8b63d789c374600df396d8
#
_entry.id   a4f2c3c12a8b63d789c374600df396d8
#
_cell.length_a   1.000
_cell.length_b   1.000
_cell.length_c   1.000
_cell.angle_alpha   90.00
_cell.angle_beta   90.00
_cell.angle_gamma   90.00
#
_symmetry.space_group_name_H-M   'P 1'
#
loop_
_entity.id
_entity.type
_entity.pdbx_description
1 polymer ?
#
loop_
_entity_poly.entity_id
_entity_poly.type
_entity_poly.pdbx_seq_one_letter_code
_entity_poly.pdbx_strand_id
1 'polypeptide(L)'
;KPKLIIAGFSAYPRDLDYKRFRDICDKVGAYLHSDMAHMSGLIAGRQGNNPFEYADVVSSTTHKTLRGPRSGMIFAKTELMEAIDFGVFPSHQGGPHNHQIAALCAQLKQADTQEFKDYITQTIVNADVLAESLKKRGYKLITDGTSNHIILMSCIDKGLTGSKVENAMDAIHI
;
A
#
# COMPACT_ATOMS: atom_id res chain seq x y z
N LYS A 1 -5.46 17.02 19.93
CA LYS A 1 -4.06 16.89 19.54
C LYS A 1 -3.76 15.40 19.44
N PRO A 2 -3.54 14.83 18.24
CA PRO A 2 -3.27 13.41 18.10
C PRO A 2 -1.91 13.06 18.68
N LYS A 3 -1.76 11.80 19.15
CA LYS A 3 -0.48 11.22 19.54
C LYS A 3 0.17 10.43 18.40
N LEU A 4 -0.65 9.98 17.44
CA LEU A 4 -0.25 9.19 16.28
C LEU A 4 -1.05 9.66 15.07
N ILE A 5 -0.39 9.79 13.93
CA ILE A 5 -1.02 9.99 12.62
C ILE A 5 -0.66 8.77 11.76
N ILE A 6 -1.68 8.16 11.16
CA ILE A 6 -1.51 7.00 10.27
C ILE A 6 -1.64 7.50 8.83
N ALA A 7 -0.60 7.25 8.02
CA ALA A 7 -0.57 7.53 6.60
C ALA A 7 -0.57 6.22 5.82
N GLY A 8 -1.68 5.93 5.16
CA GLY A 8 -1.87 4.69 4.40
C GLY A 8 -3.26 4.64 3.79
N PHE A 9 -3.46 3.77 2.81
CA PHE A 9 -4.72 3.64 2.10
C PHE A 9 -4.89 2.24 1.47
N SER A 10 -6.13 1.91 1.13
CA SER A 10 -6.48 0.71 0.36
C SER A 10 -6.99 1.02 -1.04
N ALA A 11 -7.54 2.22 -1.26
CA ALA A 11 -8.24 2.57 -2.49
C ALA A 11 -7.95 4.00 -2.99
N TYR A 12 -6.81 4.58 -2.65
CA TYR A 12 -6.43 5.91 -3.12
C TYR A 12 -5.52 5.81 -4.35
N PRO A 13 -5.87 6.44 -5.50
CA PRO A 13 -5.13 6.27 -6.75
C PRO A 13 -3.93 7.21 -6.91
N ARG A 14 -3.49 7.88 -5.86
CA ARG A 14 -2.30 8.75 -5.86
C ARG A 14 -1.34 8.34 -4.76
N ASP A 15 -0.09 8.75 -4.90
CA ASP A 15 0.91 8.53 -3.86
C ASP A 15 0.79 9.56 -2.73
N LEU A 16 1.40 9.26 -1.59
CA LEU A 16 1.39 10.10 -0.39
C LEU A 16 2.66 10.96 -0.29
N ASP A 17 2.48 12.20 0.14
CA ASP A 17 3.58 13.09 0.49
C ASP A 17 3.99 12.87 1.95
N TYR A 18 4.86 11.89 2.20
CA TYR A 18 5.31 11.53 3.55
C TYR A 18 6.06 12.66 4.25
N LYS A 19 6.77 13.50 3.48
CA LYS A 19 7.43 14.68 4.05
C LYS A 19 6.41 15.63 4.68
N ARG A 20 5.32 15.92 3.98
CA ARG A 20 4.26 16.77 4.50
C ARG A 20 3.58 16.18 5.74
N PHE A 21 3.38 14.84 5.77
CA PHE A 21 2.90 14.15 6.96
C PHE A 21 3.87 14.33 8.13
N ARG A 22 5.18 14.20 7.91
CA ARG A 22 6.20 14.42 8.93
C ARG A 22 6.18 15.84 9.46
N ASP A 23 6.12 16.84 8.58
CA ASP A 23 6.07 18.24 8.95
C ASP A 23 4.82 18.56 9.84
N ILE A 24 3.70 17.89 9.58
CA ILE A 24 2.48 18.01 10.39
C ILE A 24 2.65 17.31 11.75
N CYS A 25 3.20 16.10 11.76
CA CYS A 25 3.46 15.35 12.98
C CYS A 25 4.38 16.13 13.93
N ASP A 26 5.42 16.74 13.42
CA ASP A 26 6.37 17.54 14.21
C ASP A 26 5.68 18.76 14.85
N LYS A 27 4.83 19.45 14.11
CA LYS A 27 4.07 20.61 14.63
C LYS A 27 3.14 20.25 15.78
N VAL A 28 2.61 19.02 15.81
CA VAL A 28 1.66 18.60 16.84
C VAL A 28 2.29 17.66 17.89
N GLY A 29 3.54 17.26 17.71
CA GLY A 29 4.24 16.32 18.58
C GLY A 29 3.63 14.92 18.52
N ALA A 30 3.32 14.43 17.30
CA ALA A 30 2.75 13.10 17.05
C ALA A 30 3.76 12.18 16.39
N TYR A 31 3.64 10.87 16.62
CA TYR A 31 4.31 9.86 15.82
C TYR A 31 3.67 9.74 14.43
N LEU A 32 4.48 9.42 13.43
CA LEU A 32 4.02 9.09 12.08
C LEU A 32 4.14 7.57 11.86
N HIS A 33 3.00 6.91 11.64
CA HIS A 33 2.93 5.53 11.20
C HIS A 33 2.54 5.48 9.72
N SER A 34 3.39 4.93 8.88
CA SER A 34 3.04 4.64 7.48
C SER A 34 2.60 3.20 7.32
N ASP A 35 1.35 2.98 6.92
CA ASP A 35 0.89 1.68 6.44
C ASP A 35 1.05 1.63 4.91
N MET A 36 2.13 1.01 4.46
CA MET A 36 2.45 0.90 3.03
C MET A 36 1.96 -0.41 2.39
N ALA A 37 1.02 -1.11 3.01
CA ALA A 37 0.61 -2.45 2.60
C ALA A 37 0.24 -2.56 1.12
N HIS A 38 -0.50 -1.61 0.56
CA HIS A 38 -0.82 -1.57 -0.87
C HIS A 38 0.33 -1.11 -1.76
N MET A 39 1.25 -0.32 -1.22
CA MET A 39 2.35 0.31 -1.97
C MET A 39 3.68 -0.40 -1.85
N SER A 40 3.80 -1.41 -0.99
CA SER A 40 5.09 -2.05 -0.65
C SER A 40 5.85 -2.58 -1.87
N GLY A 41 5.18 -3.20 -2.82
CA GLY A 41 5.80 -3.65 -4.06
C GLY A 41 6.27 -2.49 -4.95
N LEU A 42 5.48 -1.41 -5.04
CA LEU A 42 5.84 -0.22 -5.80
C LEU A 42 7.07 0.47 -5.20
N ILE A 43 7.11 0.58 -3.87
CA ILE A 43 8.25 1.17 -3.15
C ILE A 43 9.51 0.30 -3.33
N ALA A 44 9.40 -1.03 -3.21
CA ALA A 44 10.50 -1.96 -3.47
C ALA A 44 10.98 -1.87 -4.92
N GLY A 45 10.07 -1.72 -5.89
CA GLY A 45 10.35 -1.50 -7.31
C GLY A 45 10.82 -0.08 -7.66
N ARG A 46 11.00 0.81 -6.68
CA ARG A 46 11.43 2.22 -6.87
C ARG A 46 10.44 3.07 -7.68
N GLN A 47 9.16 2.75 -7.60
CA GLN A 47 8.07 3.44 -8.30
C GLN A 47 7.09 4.16 -7.36
N GLY A 48 7.35 4.19 -6.07
CA GLY A 48 6.54 4.88 -5.05
C GLY A 48 7.40 5.71 -4.10
N ASN A 49 6.78 6.69 -3.46
CA ASN A 49 7.43 7.52 -2.45
C ASN A 49 7.88 6.67 -1.26
N ASN A 50 9.08 6.94 -0.77
CA ASN A 50 9.69 6.18 0.33
C ASN A 50 9.21 6.70 1.70
N PRO A 51 8.47 5.92 2.53
CA PRO A 51 8.07 6.34 3.86
C PRO A 51 9.19 6.26 4.90
N PHE A 52 10.24 5.45 4.68
CA PHE A 52 11.26 5.14 5.68
C PHE A 52 12.09 6.35 6.12
N GLU A 53 12.18 7.38 5.29
CA GLU A 53 12.90 8.62 5.63
C GLU A 53 12.13 9.50 6.62
N TYR A 54 10.80 9.30 6.71
CA TYR A 54 9.91 10.23 7.41
C TYR A 54 9.13 9.59 8.56
N ALA A 55 8.78 8.33 8.43
CA ALA A 55 7.93 7.64 9.41
C ALA A 55 8.72 7.14 10.61
N ASP A 56 8.07 7.16 11.78
CA ASP A 56 8.60 6.55 13.00
C ASP A 56 8.36 5.04 13.01
N VAL A 57 7.24 4.62 12.42
CA VAL A 57 6.85 3.22 12.23
C VAL A 57 6.34 3.03 10.80
N VAL A 58 6.74 1.92 10.17
CA VAL A 58 6.23 1.50 8.86
C VAL A 58 5.69 0.09 8.99
N SER A 59 4.44 -0.13 8.61
CA SER A 59 3.85 -1.46 8.51
C SER A 59 3.52 -1.84 7.09
N SER A 60 3.52 -3.13 6.80
CA SER A 60 3.10 -3.67 5.52
C SER A 60 2.55 -5.08 5.64
N THR A 61 1.62 -5.42 4.78
CA THR A 61 1.38 -6.82 4.40
C THR A 61 2.41 -7.27 3.38
N THR A 62 2.66 -8.58 3.32
CA THR A 62 3.65 -9.15 2.40
C THR A 62 3.02 -9.73 1.13
N HIS A 63 1.69 -9.90 1.09
CA HIS A 63 0.94 -10.64 0.07
C HIS A 63 0.15 -9.77 -0.93
N LYS A 64 0.38 -8.45 -0.95
CA LYS A 64 -0.23 -7.53 -1.94
C LYS A 64 0.75 -7.28 -3.08
N THR A 65 1.04 -6.05 -3.42
CA THR A 65 1.96 -5.71 -4.52
C THR A 65 3.38 -6.26 -4.35
N LEU A 66 3.79 -6.58 -3.11
CA LEU A 66 5.08 -7.25 -2.86
C LEU A 66 5.13 -8.71 -3.33
N ARG A 67 3.99 -9.35 -3.62
CA ARG A 67 3.85 -10.74 -4.13
C ARG A 67 4.35 -11.84 -3.18
N GLY A 68 4.43 -11.58 -1.89
CA GLY A 68 4.91 -12.54 -0.90
C GLY A 68 3.81 -13.44 -0.31
N PRO A 69 4.15 -14.27 0.66
CA PRO A 69 3.19 -15.08 1.42
C PRO A 69 2.29 -14.20 2.27
N ARG A 70 1.20 -14.75 2.79
CA ARG A 70 0.31 -14.03 3.74
C ARG A 70 1.00 -13.84 5.08
N SER A 71 1.48 -12.63 5.32
CA SER A 71 2.11 -12.21 6.56
C SER A 71 2.11 -10.68 6.66
N GLY A 72 2.68 -10.15 7.73
CA GLY A 72 2.93 -8.74 7.96
C GLY A 72 4.37 -8.47 8.36
N MET A 73 4.80 -7.24 8.15
CA MET A 73 6.09 -6.72 8.59
C MET A 73 5.87 -5.40 9.31
N ILE A 74 6.65 -5.16 10.35
CA ILE A 74 6.73 -3.87 11.02
C ILE A 74 8.20 -3.46 11.07
N PHE A 75 8.45 -2.22 10.69
CA PHE A 75 9.75 -1.56 10.81
C PHE A 75 9.56 -0.33 11.70
N ALA A 76 10.49 -0.05 12.57
CA ALA A 76 10.41 1.13 13.41
C ALA A 76 11.80 1.64 13.78
N LYS A 77 11.83 2.88 14.30
CA LYS A 77 13.02 3.40 14.94
C LYS A 77 13.39 2.55 16.15
N THR A 78 14.68 2.39 16.38
CA THR A 78 15.22 1.49 17.41
C THR A 78 14.61 1.70 18.79
N GLU A 79 14.36 2.95 19.18
CA GLU A 79 13.78 3.32 20.46
C GLU A 79 12.32 2.86 20.66
N LEU A 80 11.63 2.48 19.57
CA LEU A 80 10.24 1.99 19.60
C LEU A 80 10.15 0.47 19.53
N MET A 81 11.23 -0.22 19.14
CA MET A 81 11.20 -1.65 18.83
C MET A 81 10.82 -2.53 20.02
N GLU A 82 11.33 -2.25 21.22
CA GLU A 82 11.03 -3.07 22.41
C GLU A 82 9.51 -3.09 22.71
N ALA A 83 8.86 -1.94 22.66
CA ALA A 83 7.43 -1.84 22.89
C ALA A 83 6.61 -2.51 21.78
N ILE A 84 7.07 -2.42 20.52
CA ILE A 84 6.43 -3.04 19.37
C ILE A 84 6.58 -4.56 19.43
N ASP A 85 7.77 -5.07 19.71
CA ASP A 85 8.02 -6.51 19.84
C ASP A 85 7.18 -7.11 20.96
N PHE A 86 7.10 -6.45 22.13
CA PHE A 86 6.22 -6.88 23.21
C PHE A 86 4.74 -6.82 22.78
N GLY A 87 4.34 -5.80 22.02
CA GLY A 87 3.00 -5.66 21.48
C GLY A 87 2.65 -6.81 20.52
N VAL A 88 3.60 -7.25 19.71
CA VAL A 88 3.42 -8.43 18.84
C VAL A 88 3.40 -9.71 19.67
N PHE A 89 4.45 -9.98 20.42
CA PHE A 89 4.56 -11.17 21.27
C PHE A 89 5.08 -10.79 22.66
N PRO A 90 4.45 -11.23 23.74
CA PRO A 90 3.30 -12.17 23.79
C PRO A 90 1.91 -11.50 23.78
N SER A 91 1.81 -10.17 23.57
CA SER A 91 0.52 -9.47 23.79
C SER A 91 -0.58 -9.87 22.81
N HIS A 92 -0.29 -10.02 21.51
CA HIS A 92 -1.31 -10.24 20.48
C HIS A 92 -1.12 -11.55 19.70
N GLN A 93 0.09 -12.06 19.60
CA GLN A 93 0.42 -13.25 18.81
C GLN A 93 1.16 -14.31 19.65
N GLY A 94 1.26 -15.51 19.11
CA GLY A 94 1.95 -16.65 19.69
C GLY A 94 3.07 -17.16 18.78
N GLY A 95 3.17 -18.50 18.64
CA GLY A 95 4.24 -19.11 17.85
C GLY A 95 4.28 -18.67 16.40
N PRO A 96 5.46 -18.41 15.83
CA PRO A 96 5.61 -17.93 14.46
C PRO A 96 5.34 -19.03 13.43
N HIS A 97 4.88 -18.63 12.26
CA HIS A 97 4.75 -19.50 11.09
C HIS A 97 6.07 -19.50 10.29
N ASN A 98 7.00 -20.38 10.63
CA ASN A 98 8.35 -20.36 10.06
C ASN A 98 8.37 -20.57 8.53
N HIS A 99 7.42 -21.33 7.96
CA HIS A 99 7.27 -21.47 6.52
C HIS A 99 6.92 -20.14 5.83
N GLN A 100 6.10 -19.30 6.47
CA GLN A 100 5.80 -17.95 5.98
C GLN A 100 7.04 -17.05 6.03
N ILE A 101 7.84 -17.13 7.09
CA ILE A 101 9.09 -16.36 7.23
C ILE A 101 10.08 -16.77 6.13
N ALA A 102 10.25 -18.07 5.88
CA ALA A 102 11.12 -18.58 4.84
C ALA A 102 10.65 -18.14 3.43
N ALA A 103 9.35 -18.22 3.17
CA ALA A 103 8.77 -17.76 1.90
C ALA A 103 8.93 -16.25 1.72
N LEU A 104 8.78 -15.45 2.79
CA LEU A 104 9.03 -14.01 2.75
C LEU A 104 10.49 -13.69 2.44
N CYS A 105 11.43 -14.40 3.04
CA CYS A 105 12.87 -14.24 2.75
C CYS A 105 13.17 -14.46 1.25
N ALA A 106 12.60 -15.51 0.65
CA ALA A 106 12.74 -15.77 -0.77
C ALA A 106 12.13 -14.64 -1.63
N GLN A 107 10.94 -14.14 -1.25
CA GLN A 107 10.29 -13.05 -1.95
C GLN A 107 11.05 -11.72 -1.84
N LEU A 108 11.59 -11.39 -0.68
CA LEU A 108 12.41 -10.17 -0.51
C LEU A 108 13.66 -10.21 -1.40
N LYS A 109 14.28 -11.38 -1.54
CA LYS A 109 15.39 -11.57 -2.49
C LYS A 109 14.95 -11.35 -3.94
N GLN A 110 13.77 -11.82 -4.33
CA GLN A 110 13.21 -11.57 -5.66
C GLN A 110 12.86 -10.08 -5.86
N ALA A 111 12.32 -9.42 -4.86
CA ALA A 111 11.96 -8.01 -4.93
C ALA A 111 13.16 -7.07 -5.14
N ASP A 112 14.38 -7.51 -4.80
CA ASP A 112 15.62 -6.74 -5.05
C ASP A 112 16.21 -6.97 -6.46
N THR A 113 15.54 -7.73 -7.33
CA THR A 113 16.02 -7.97 -8.70
C THR A 113 15.54 -6.90 -9.70
N GLN A 114 16.25 -6.78 -10.83
CA GLN A 114 15.81 -5.92 -11.93
C GLN A 114 14.50 -6.41 -12.53
N GLU A 115 14.30 -7.72 -12.64
CA GLU A 115 13.07 -8.32 -13.14
C GLU A 115 11.84 -7.87 -12.33
N PHE A 116 11.96 -7.79 -11.01
CA PHE A 116 10.86 -7.29 -10.17
C PHE A 116 10.59 -5.80 -10.40
N LYS A 117 11.63 -4.99 -10.57
CA LYS A 117 11.49 -3.56 -10.88
C LYS A 117 10.80 -3.33 -12.22
N ASP A 118 11.17 -4.12 -13.22
CA ASP A 118 10.54 -4.08 -14.55
C ASP A 118 9.07 -4.50 -14.49
N TYR A 119 8.76 -5.54 -13.73
CA TYR A 119 7.38 -5.96 -13.46
C TYR A 119 6.54 -4.86 -12.81
N ILE A 120 7.07 -4.19 -11.80
CA ILE A 120 6.36 -3.07 -11.13
C ILE A 120 6.17 -1.90 -12.08
N THR A 121 7.19 -1.55 -12.87
CA THR A 121 7.08 -0.52 -13.90
C THR A 121 5.98 -0.84 -14.90
N GLN A 122 5.92 -2.08 -15.40
CA GLN A 122 4.86 -2.53 -16.31
C GLN A 122 3.48 -2.49 -15.65
N THR A 123 3.38 -2.78 -14.36
CA THR A 123 2.11 -2.71 -13.62
C THR A 123 1.55 -1.28 -13.62
N ILE A 124 2.40 -0.27 -13.41
CA ILE A 124 1.99 1.13 -13.44
C ILE A 124 1.59 1.57 -14.85
N VAL A 125 2.36 1.19 -15.86
CA VAL A 125 2.03 1.48 -17.27
C VAL A 125 0.68 0.88 -17.64
N ASN A 126 0.40 -0.36 -17.23
CA ASN A 126 -0.89 -1.01 -17.48
C ASN A 126 -2.05 -0.27 -16.79
N ALA A 127 -1.86 0.18 -15.55
CA ALA A 127 -2.86 0.94 -14.83
C ALA A 127 -3.15 2.28 -15.50
N ASP A 128 -2.12 2.99 -15.97
CA ASP A 128 -2.28 4.27 -16.67
C ASP A 128 -3.04 4.09 -18.00
N VAL A 129 -2.65 3.11 -18.82
CA VAL A 129 -3.33 2.78 -20.08
C VAL A 129 -4.80 2.42 -19.84
N LEU A 130 -5.10 1.64 -18.80
CA LEU A 130 -6.47 1.32 -18.44
C LEU A 130 -7.25 2.55 -17.99
N ALA A 131 -6.65 3.41 -17.16
CA ALA A 131 -7.27 4.66 -16.70
C ALA A 131 -7.62 5.57 -17.88
N GLU A 132 -6.68 5.80 -18.79
CA GLU A 132 -6.94 6.61 -20.00
C GLU A 132 -7.99 5.98 -20.93
N SER A 133 -8.00 4.66 -21.04
CA SER A 133 -9.01 3.95 -21.81
C SER A 133 -10.42 4.10 -21.24
N LEU A 134 -10.56 4.08 -19.91
CA LEU A 134 -11.82 4.32 -19.21
C LEU A 134 -12.28 5.77 -19.38
N LYS A 135 -11.40 6.74 -19.25
CA LYS A 135 -11.70 8.17 -19.50
C LYS A 135 -12.21 8.40 -20.91
N LYS A 136 -11.52 7.84 -21.93
CA LYS A 136 -11.95 7.92 -23.33
C LYS A 136 -13.36 7.35 -23.58
N ARG A 137 -13.80 6.40 -22.74
CA ARG A 137 -15.15 5.81 -22.78
C ARG A 137 -16.16 6.56 -21.94
N GLY A 138 -15.80 7.74 -21.40
CA GLY A 138 -16.70 8.61 -20.63
C GLY A 138 -16.92 8.15 -19.18
N TYR A 139 -16.02 7.35 -18.63
CA TYR A 139 -15.99 7.07 -17.19
C TYR A 139 -15.22 8.15 -16.46
N LYS A 140 -15.80 8.62 -15.36
CA LYS A 140 -15.15 9.59 -14.48
C LYS A 140 -14.25 8.88 -13.46
N LEU A 141 -12.97 9.20 -13.47
CA LEU A 141 -12.02 8.71 -12.49
C LEU A 141 -11.85 9.71 -11.35
N ILE A 142 -11.80 9.21 -10.13
CA ILE A 142 -11.46 10.03 -8.97
C ILE A 142 -9.99 10.42 -9.10
N THR A 143 -9.66 11.67 -8.79
CA THR A 143 -8.37 12.32 -9.03
C THR A 143 -7.94 12.42 -10.49
N ASP A 144 -8.87 12.26 -11.43
CA ASP A 144 -8.64 12.33 -12.88
C ASP A 144 -7.54 11.37 -13.39
N GLY A 145 -7.46 10.18 -12.84
CA GLY A 145 -6.51 9.14 -13.25
C GLY A 145 -5.84 8.43 -12.08
N THR A 146 -4.63 7.91 -12.33
CA THR A 146 -3.84 7.21 -11.32
C THR A 146 -2.36 7.57 -11.42
N SER A 147 -1.61 7.39 -10.34
CA SER A 147 -0.14 7.39 -10.31
C SER A 147 0.41 6.12 -9.65
N ASN A 148 -0.44 5.10 -9.48
CA ASN A 148 -0.07 3.80 -8.91
C ASN A 148 -0.84 2.67 -9.60
N HIS A 149 -1.01 1.52 -8.96
CA HIS A 149 -1.74 0.35 -9.50
C HIS A 149 -3.25 0.40 -9.28
N ILE A 150 -3.79 1.44 -8.63
CA ILE A 150 -5.20 1.55 -8.25
C ILE A 150 -5.91 2.52 -9.20
N ILE A 151 -7.09 2.14 -9.68
CA ILE A 151 -8.00 3.00 -10.43
C ILE A 151 -9.29 3.09 -9.64
N LEU A 152 -9.72 4.31 -9.31
CA LEU A 152 -10.95 4.56 -8.60
C LEU A 152 -11.95 5.25 -9.53
N MET A 153 -12.98 4.52 -9.93
CA MET A 153 -14.00 5.00 -10.87
C MET A 153 -15.26 5.45 -10.11
N SER A 154 -15.80 6.62 -10.47
CA SER A 154 -17.10 7.07 -9.98
C SER A 154 -18.23 6.32 -10.70
N CYS A 155 -19.14 5.76 -9.91
CA CYS A 155 -20.39 5.17 -10.42
C CYS A 155 -21.59 6.12 -10.29
N ILE A 156 -21.45 7.22 -9.56
CA ILE A 156 -22.52 8.17 -9.22
C ILE A 156 -23.11 8.82 -10.49
N ASP A 157 -22.25 9.24 -11.41
CA ASP A 157 -22.68 9.89 -12.65
C ASP A 157 -23.48 8.97 -13.59
N LYS A 158 -23.44 7.66 -13.33
CA LYS A 158 -24.23 6.63 -14.04
C LYS A 158 -25.50 6.23 -13.28
N GLY A 159 -25.81 6.88 -12.14
CA GLY A 159 -26.93 6.52 -11.28
C GLY A 159 -26.75 5.16 -10.58
N LEU A 160 -25.51 4.69 -10.45
CA LEU A 160 -25.16 3.40 -9.87
C LEU A 160 -24.41 3.56 -8.54
N THR A 161 -24.50 2.54 -7.70
CA THR A 161 -23.64 2.40 -6.53
C THR A 161 -22.49 1.43 -6.83
N GLY A 162 -21.37 1.54 -6.10
CA GLY A 162 -20.26 0.60 -6.21
C GLY A 162 -20.71 -0.85 -6.05
N SER A 163 -21.57 -1.13 -5.06
CA SER A 163 -22.09 -2.48 -4.81
C SER A 163 -22.92 -3.05 -5.98
N LYS A 164 -23.69 -2.23 -6.67
CA LYS A 164 -24.41 -2.68 -7.87
C LYS A 164 -23.47 -3.03 -9.01
N VAL A 165 -22.41 -2.22 -9.18
CA VAL A 165 -21.37 -2.50 -10.19
C VAL A 165 -20.59 -3.76 -9.83
N GLU A 166 -20.17 -3.91 -8.57
CA GLU A 166 -19.48 -5.10 -8.06
C GLU A 166 -20.28 -6.37 -8.36
N ASN A 167 -21.57 -6.41 -7.98
CA ASN A 167 -22.43 -7.57 -8.25
C ASN A 167 -22.60 -7.88 -9.75
N ALA A 168 -22.65 -6.83 -10.58
CA ALA A 168 -22.75 -7.02 -12.03
C ALA A 168 -21.43 -7.56 -12.63
N MET A 169 -20.29 -7.10 -12.14
CA MET A 169 -18.97 -7.55 -12.57
C MET A 169 -18.71 -9.00 -12.11
N ASP A 170 -19.08 -9.33 -10.88
CA ASP A 170 -18.99 -10.69 -10.35
C ASP A 170 -19.79 -11.70 -11.20
N ALA A 171 -20.99 -11.32 -11.67
CA ALA A 171 -21.81 -12.16 -12.53
C ALA A 171 -21.17 -12.48 -13.90
N ILE A 172 -20.16 -11.71 -14.32
CA ILE A 172 -19.38 -11.94 -15.54
C ILE A 172 -17.92 -12.28 -15.27
N HIS A 173 -17.62 -12.62 -14.01
CA HIS A 173 -16.30 -13.06 -13.55
C HIS A 173 -15.18 -12.02 -13.71
N ILE A 174 -15.49 -10.75 -13.44
CA ILE A 174 -14.54 -9.62 -13.41
C ILE A 174 -14.41 -9.10 -11.99
#